data_6060aa7ff2dd1bde0f67c755f02c63d1
#
_entry.id   6060aa7ff2dd1bde0f67c755f02c63d1
#
_cell.length_a   1.000
_cell.length_b   1.000
_cell.length_c   1.000
_cell.angle_alpha   90.00
_cell.angle_beta   90.00
_cell.angle_gamma   90.00
#
_symmetry.space_group_name_H-M   'P 1'
#
loop_
_entity.id
_entity.type
_entity.pdbx_description
1 polymer ?
#
loop_
_entity_poly.entity_id
_entity_poly.type
_entity_poly.pdbx_seq_one_letter_code
_entity_poly.pdbx_strand_id
1 'polypeptide(L)'
;MEIKILKGAKNMIEIEMDNLTVVELLRVYCNKEGAKVAAWKREHPTKNPILYVEGDNPKKIIQKAISAVQKELESYSEEFKKMK
;
A
#
# COMPACT_ATOMS: atom_id res chain seq x y z
N MET A 1 -7.56 4.97 8.55
CA MET A 1 -6.42 4.15 8.08
C MET A 1 -5.13 4.84 8.46
N GLU A 2 -4.31 4.16 9.23
CA GLU A 2 -3.02 4.71 9.65
C GLU A 2 -1.90 4.12 8.81
N ILE A 3 -0.98 4.99 8.38
CA ILE A 3 0.21 4.61 7.65
C ILE A 3 1.42 5.12 8.43
N LYS A 4 2.31 4.20 8.78
CA LYS A 4 3.50 4.54 9.53
C LYS A 4 4.75 4.15 8.75
N ILE A 5 5.63 5.11 8.52
CA ILE A 5 6.89 4.82 7.82
C ILE A 5 7.88 4.29 8.86
N LEU A 6 8.29 3.03 8.70
CA LEU A 6 9.24 2.38 9.62
C LEU A 6 10.68 2.60 9.19
N LYS A 7 10.94 2.56 7.90
CA LYS A 7 12.29 2.65 7.37
C LYS A 7 12.23 3.22 5.96
N GLY A 8 13.13 4.13 5.66
CA GLY A 8 13.22 4.71 4.33
C GLY A 8 14.68 4.84 3.92
N ALA A 9 14.98 4.43 2.70
CA ALA A 9 16.29 4.59 2.10
C ALA A 9 16.10 5.08 0.67
N LYS A 10 17.21 5.32 -0.01
CA LYS A 10 17.16 5.85 -1.38
C LYS A 10 16.37 4.94 -2.33
N ASN A 11 16.49 3.64 -2.17
CA ASN A 11 15.92 2.66 -3.09
C ASN A 11 14.87 1.75 -2.47
N MET A 12 14.50 1.95 -1.20
CA MET A 12 13.53 1.10 -0.54
C MET A 12 12.78 1.87 0.55
N ILE A 13 11.58 1.40 0.84
CA ILE A 13 10.78 1.96 1.93
C ILE A 13 9.95 0.83 2.56
N GLU A 14 9.83 0.86 3.88
CA GLU A 14 8.96 -0.03 4.64
C GLU A 14 7.89 0.79 5.34
N ILE A 15 6.63 0.40 5.17
CA ILE A 15 5.52 1.07 5.82
C ILE A 15 4.65 0.05 6.55
N GLU A 16 4.19 0.44 7.73
CA GLU A 16 3.26 -0.35 8.52
C GLU A 16 1.86 0.20 8.34
N MET A 17 0.90 -0.68 8.13
CA MET A 17 -0.50 -0.30 7.95
C MET A 17 -1.40 -1.23 8.74
N ASP A 18 -2.53 -0.71 9.18
CA ASP A 18 -3.48 -1.47 10.00
C ASP A 18 -4.52 -2.26 9.19
N ASN A 19 -4.48 -2.17 7.86
CA ASN A 19 -5.49 -2.81 7.00
C ASN A 19 -4.82 -3.72 5.97
N LEU A 20 -4.99 -5.02 6.13
CA LEU A 20 -4.41 -6.01 5.24
C LEU A 20 -4.89 -5.89 3.80
N THR A 21 -6.18 -5.59 3.61
CA THR A 21 -6.75 -5.44 2.26
C THR A 21 -6.08 -4.29 1.52
N VAL A 22 -5.86 -3.17 2.20
CA VAL A 22 -5.19 -2.02 1.60
C VAL A 22 -3.74 -2.34 1.29
N VAL A 23 -3.04 -3.08 2.17
CA VAL A 23 -1.66 -3.50 1.93
C VAL A 23 -1.56 -4.36 0.67
N GLU A 24 -2.49 -5.31 0.50
CA GLU A 24 -2.52 -6.15 -0.69
C GLU A 24 -2.76 -5.34 -1.97
N LEU A 25 -3.69 -4.39 -1.92
CA LEU A 25 -3.93 -3.50 -3.06
C LEU A 25 -2.71 -2.64 -3.36
N LEU A 26 -2.06 -2.10 -2.34
CA LEU A 26 -0.86 -1.29 -2.52
C LEU A 26 0.27 -2.11 -3.15
N ARG A 27 0.43 -3.35 -2.74
CA ARG A 27 1.44 -4.23 -3.34
C ARG A 27 1.21 -4.37 -4.85
N VAL A 28 -0.03 -4.62 -5.25
CA VAL A 28 -0.38 -4.77 -6.66
C VAL A 28 -0.09 -3.47 -7.42
N TYR A 29 -0.54 -2.35 -6.89
CA TYR A 29 -0.35 -1.06 -7.56
C TYR A 29 1.11 -0.62 -7.60
N CYS A 30 1.88 -0.91 -6.57
CA CYS A 30 3.31 -0.61 -6.59
C CYS A 30 4.02 -1.39 -7.70
N ASN A 31 3.65 -2.65 -7.91
CA ASN A 31 4.20 -3.43 -9.02
C ASN A 31 3.82 -2.83 -10.37
N LYS A 32 2.59 -2.34 -10.50
CA LYS A 32 2.14 -1.67 -11.74
C LYS A 32 2.88 -0.36 -11.99
N GLU A 33 3.27 0.34 -10.93
CA GLU A 33 3.97 1.62 -11.03
C GLU A 33 5.48 1.46 -11.22
N GLY A 34 5.97 0.25 -11.39
CA GLY A 34 7.36 0.00 -11.72
C GLY A 34 8.26 -0.35 -10.55
N ALA A 35 7.72 -0.77 -9.42
CA ALA A 35 8.54 -1.24 -8.32
C ALA A 35 9.32 -2.49 -8.73
N LYS A 36 10.57 -2.57 -8.32
CA LYS A 36 11.37 -3.77 -8.55
C LYS A 36 10.92 -4.91 -7.64
N VAL A 37 10.58 -4.58 -6.41
CA VAL A 37 10.04 -5.51 -5.43
C VAL A 37 8.92 -4.80 -4.70
N ALA A 38 7.77 -5.46 -4.56
CA ALA A 38 6.70 -5.01 -3.69
C ALA A 38 6.14 -6.24 -3.01
N ALA A 39 6.31 -6.31 -1.69
CA ALA A 39 5.89 -7.46 -0.90
C ALA A 39 5.51 -6.98 0.50
N TRP A 40 4.71 -7.76 1.19
CA TRP A 40 4.38 -7.45 2.58
C TRP A 40 4.68 -8.65 3.45
N LYS A 41 4.91 -8.38 4.73
CA LYS A 41 5.15 -9.43 5.72
C LYS A 41 4.42 -9.07 7.01
N ARG A 42 4.16 -10.08 7.80
CA ARG A 42 3.60 -9.91 9.14
C ARG A 42 4.45 -10.77 10.09
N GLU A 43 5.13 -10.12 11.02
CA GLU A 43 6.00 -10.82 11.95
C GLU A 43 5.21 -11.70 12.91
N HIS A 44 3.99 -11.29 13.24
CA HIS A 44 3.14 -12.01 14.17
C HIS A 44 1.68 -11.77 13.78
N PRO A 45 0.78 -12.77 13.96
CA PRO A 45 -0.64 -12.58 13.60
C PRO A 45 -1.33 -11.41 14.30
N THR A 46 -0.82 -11.00 15.46
CA THR A 46 -1.38 -9.87 16.20
C THR A 46 -0.77 -8.53 15.81
N LYS A 47 0.24 -8.53 14.95
CA LYS A 47 0.91 -7.31 14.52
C LYS A 47 0.39 -6.84 13.17
N ASN A 48 0.52 -5.56 12.91
CA ASN A 48 0.12 -4.99 11.62
C ASN A 48 1.08 -5.45 10.51
N PRO A 49 0.57 -5.64 9.28
CA PRO A 49 1.45 -5.99 8.16
C PRO A 49 2.37 -4.84 7.79
N ILE A 50 3.54 -5.18 7.29
CA ILE A 50 4.55 -4.24 6.85
C ILE A 50 4.75 -4.42 5.35
N LEU A 51 4.53 -3.36 4.58
CA LEU A 51 4.75 -3.36 3.15
C LEU A 51 6.17 -2.91 2.85
N TYR A 52 6.88 -3.70 2.07
CA TYR A 52 8.24 -3.41 1.60
C TYR A 52 8.19 -3.10 0.12
N VAL A 53 8.72 -1.93 -0.26
CA VAL A 53 8.78 -1.52 -1.66
C VAL A 53 10.21 -1.12 -2.01
N GLU A 54 10.72 -1.70 -3.09
CA GLU A 54 12.05 -1.39 -3.60
C GLU A 54 11.95 -0.91 -5.04
N GLY A 55 12.68 0.14 -5.37
CA GLY A 55 12.68 0.71 -6.72
C GLY A 55 13.48 1.98 -6.78
N ASP A 56 13.46 2.63 -7.95
CA ASP A 56 14.28 3.84 -8.17
C ASP A 56 13.79 5.04 -7.36
N ASN A 57 12.49 5.13 -7.12
CA ASN A 57 11.92 6.20 -6.31
C ASN A 57 10.74 5.65 -5.52
N PRO A 58 11.02 4.92 -4.42
CA PRO A 58 9.95 4.22 -3.70
C PRO A 58 8.90 5.15 -3.11
N LYS A 59 9.27 6.34 -2.67
CA LYS A 59 8.28 7.31 -2.15
C LYS A 59 7.26 7.68 -3.20
N LYS A 60 7.71 7.95 -4.41
CA LYS A 60 6.82 8.33 -5.52
C LYS A 60 5.93 7.17 -5.91
N ILE A 61 6.49 5.96 -5.96
CA ILE A 61 5.75 4.75 -6.29
C ILE A 61 4.61 4.55 -5.28
N ILE A 62 4.92 4.67 -3.99
CA ILE A 62 3.92 4.51 -2.92
C ILE A 62 2.87 5.60 -2.98
N GLN A 63 3.26 6.85 -3.22
CA GLN A 63 2.29 7.95 -3.33
C GLN A 63 1.30 7.72 -4.46
N LYS A 64 1.77 7.27 -5.62
CA LYS A 64 0.89 6.94 -6.73
C LYS A 64 -0.02 5.76 -6.42
N ALA A 65 0.52 4.74 -5.77
CA ALA A 65 -0.24 3.56 -5.38
C ALA A 65 -1.34 3.92 -4.38
N ILE A 66 -1.02 4.74 -3.38
CA ILE A 66 -2.00 5.19 -2.39
C ILE A 66 -3.12 5.98 -3.06
N SER A 67 -2.79 6.89 -3.98
CA SER A 67 -3.80 7.65 -4.71
C SER A 67 -4.72 6.74 -5.51
N ALA A 68 -4.17 5.73 -6.17
CA ALA A 68 -4.96 4.78 -6.95
C ALA A 68 -5.88 3.95 -6.04
N VAL A 69 -5.39 3.49 -4.90
CA VAL A 69 -6.20 2.73 -3.94
C VAL A 69 -7.32 3.60 -3.38
N GLN A 70 -7.04 4.85 -3.05
CA GLN A 70 -8.06 5.76 -2.54
C GLN A 70 -9.18 5.98 -3.54
N LYS A 71 -8.83 6.17 -4.81
CA LYS A 71 -9.84 6.31 -5.87
C LYS A 71 -10.70 5.08 -6.01
N GLU A 72 -10.08 3.91 -5.95
CA GLU A 72 -10.80 2.65 -6.06
C GLU A 72 -11.76 2.45 -4.89
N LEU A 73 -11.30 2.74 -3.68
CA LEU A 73 -12.14 2.63 -2.48
C LEU A 73 -13.32 3.62 -2.52
N GLU A 74 -13.10 4.82 -3.00
CA GLU A 74 -14.17 5.80 -3.17
C GLU A 74 -15.21 5.33 -4.17
N SER A 75 -14.77 4.74 -5.27
CA SER A 75 -15.65 4.19 -6.29
C SER A 75 -16.52 3.06 -5.72
N TYR A 76 -15.93 2.14 -4.97
CA TYR A 76 -16.68 1.07 -4.32
C TYR A 76 -17.69 1.62 -3.30
N SER A 77 -17.30 2.63 -2.55
CA SER A 77 -18.19 3.26 -1.58
C SER A 77 -19.41 3.88 -2.25
N GLU A 78 -19.23 4.55 -3.39
CA GLU A 78 -20.33 5.13 -4.14
C GLU A 78 -21.26 4.06 -4.68
N GLU A 79 -20.72 2.99 -5.25
CA GLU A 79 -21.51 1.87 -5.74
C GLU A 79 -22.32 1.23 -4.62
N PHE A 80 -21.70 1.06 -3.47
CA PHE A 80 -22.36 0.49 -2.30
C PHE A 80 -23.54 1.35 -1.85
N LYS A 81 -23.38 2.66 -1.86
CA LYS A 81 -24.46 3.58 -1.53
C LYS A 81 -25.63 3.49 -2.52
N LYS A 82 -25.33 3.27 -3.78
CA LYS A 82 -26.37 3.15 -4.81
C LYS A 82 -27.14 1.84 -4.73
N MET A 83 -26.58 0.85 -4.09
CA MET A 83 -27.19 -0.49 -3.99
C MET A 83 -28.28 -0.61 -2.92
N LYS A 84 -28.61 0.44 -2.23
CA LYS A 84 -29.67 0.40 -1.21
C LYS A 84 -31.05 0.19 -1.79
#